data_8f343dca90941d52314047f04f68d1cb
#
_entry.id   8f343dca90941d52314047f04f68d1cb
#
_cell.length_a   1.000
_cell.length_b   1.000
_cell.length_c   1.000
_cell.angle_alpha   90.00
_cell.angle_beta   90.00
_cell.angle_gamma   90.00
#
_symmetry.space_group_name_H-M   'P 1'
#
loop_
_entity.id
_entity.type
_entity.pdbx_description
1 polymer ?
#
loop_
_entity_poly.entity_id
_entity_poly.type
_entity_poly.pdbx_seq_one_letter_code
_entity_poly.pdbx_strand_id
1 'polypeptide(L)'
;MEQIAELTPEERIPLLLRGIYETYGYRRYSMGRFEPYDVYWQNRSFLKSEQVLTFSNFDGKLMALRPDVTVSIAKNIAADTVSAKLYYIENVFRQRQGSREYSEISQIGLENIGNDDIYSDGETLLLALKSLEQLTDDYLLCLSHMGIISAVMDWCGLQDQRADEMLELLRQKNADGLRTAAKDAGLDDDRTYLLEALARVSGTPEEVLNLLRPMPQPNDMKQVLERLSKLDTLISDAGYGGRLRLDFSVLCDLDYYNGLVFRGFIRQLPSAVLSGGRYDKLMARFDKPQPAIGFAVYWGEAERIFHSSPDYDADVLLLYSPAQAAEAMRIGDELRRQGYSVRAELQSPPGFRAKKTLGIDENGITEEI
;
A
#
# COMPACT_ATOMS: atom_id res chain seq x y z
N MET A 1 1.54 27.17 -0.90
CA MET A 1 2.41 26.20 -0.19
C MET A 1 2.39 26.44 1.32
N GLU A 2 2.32 27.68 1.82
CA GLU A 2 2.25 27.98 3.26
C GLU A 2 1.03 27.36 3.96
N GLN A 3 -0.15 27.38 3.34
CA GLN A 3 -1.37 26.79 3.95
C GLN A 3 -1.34 25.25 4.10
N ILE A 4 -0.52 24.54 3.31
CA ILE A 4 -0.38 23.08 3.42
C ILE A 4 0.52 22.69 4.61
N ALA A 5 1.38 23.59 5.05
CA ALA A 5 2.27 23.37 6.19
C ALA A 5 1.53 23.38 7.55
N GLU A 6 0.32 23.94 7.61
CA GLU A 6 -0.53 24.00 8.81
C GLU A 6 -1.40 22.74 8.98
N LEU A 7 -1.48 21.87 7.97
CA LEU A 7 -2.24 20.63 8.02
C LEU A 7 -1.52 19.57 8.86
N THR A 8 -2.29 18.73 9.51
CA THR A 8 -1.73 17.54 10.17
C THR A 8 -1.06 16.63 9.13
N PRO A 9 -0.11 15.77 9.51
CA PRO A 9 0.49 14.82 8.57
C PRO A 9 -0.56 13.96 7.84
N GLU A 10 -1.62 13.56 8.55
CA GLU A 10 -2.71 12.75 8.03
C GLU A 10 -3.50 13.45 6.92
N GLU A 11 -3.63 14.77 7.00
CA GLU A 11 -4.29 15.59 5.98
C GLU A 11 -3.33 15.94 4.83
N ARG A 12 -2.09 16.24 5.17
CA ARG A 12 -1.07 16.73 4.24
C ARG A 12 -0.58 15.67 3.27
N ILE A 13 -0.26 14.46 3.76
CA ILE A 13 0.41 13.43 2.96
C ILE A 13 -0.45 12.96 1.78
N PRO A 14 -1.77 12.68 1.92
CA PRO A 14 -2.62 12.38 0.77
C PRO A 14 -2.59 13.45 -0.33
N LEU A 15 -2.52 14.73 0.06
CA LEU A 15 -2.42 15.86 -0.89
C LEU A 15 -1.05 15.91 -1.57
N LEU A 16 0.04 15.61 -0.85
CA LEU A 16 1.38 15.54 -1.42
C LEU A 16 1.51 14.37 -2.41
N LEU A 17 1.01 13.18 -2.06
CA LEU A 17 1.00 12.00 -2.95
C LEU A 17 0.22 12.30 -4.23
N ARG A 18 -0.97 12.89 -4.10
CA ARG A 18 -1.73 13.37 -5.25
C ARG A 18 -0.90 14.30 -6.14
N GLY A 19 -0.25 15.31 -5.56
CA GLY A 19 0.59 16.25 -6.28
C GLY A 19 1.73 15.56 -7.03
N ILE A 20 2.41 14.60 -6.37
CA ILE A 20 3.47 13.80 -7.00
C ILE A 20 2.91 13.05 -8.21
N TYR A 21 1.81 12.30 -8.09
CA TYR A 21 1.26 11.51 -9.19
C TYR A 21 0.80 12.38 -10.36
N GLU A 22 0.18 13.53 -10.09
CA GLU A 22 -0.25 14.50 -11.13
C GLU A 22 0.95 15.06 -11.92
N THR A 23 2.13 15.26 -11.29
CA THR A 23 3.35 15.72 -12.01
C THR A 23 3.91 14.66 -12.97
N TYR A 24 3.60 13.37 -12.77
CA TYR A 24 3.94 12.27 -13.67
C TYR A 24 2.85 11.99 -14.73
N GLY A 25 1.82 12.86 -14.79
CA GLY A 25 0.74 12.76 -15.77
C GLY A 25 -0.38 11.78 -15.41
N TYR A 26 -0.40 11.29 -14.17
CA TYR A 26 -1.51 10.47 -13.69
C TYR A 26 -2.75 11.34 -13.46
N ARG A 27 -3.91 10.82 -13.85
CA ARG A 27 -5.20 11.50 -13.69
C ARG A 27 -6.02 10.80 -12.62
N ARG A 28 -6.80 11.60 -11.89
CA ARG A 28 -7.68 11.05 -10.85
C ARG A 28 -8.73 10.13 -11.47
N TYR A 29 -8.81 8.93 -10.93
CA TYR A 29 -9.88 7.99 -11.18
C TYR A 29 -10.78 7.94 -9.95
N SER A 30 -12.09 8.07 -10.16
CA SER A 30 -13.09 7.98 -9.08
C SER A 30 -14.15 6.96 -9.49
N MET A 31 -14.58 6.15 -8.53
CA MET A 31 -15.53 5.06 -8.77
C MET A 31 -16.54 4.95 -7.64
N GLY A 32 -17.70 4.31 -7.94
CA GLY A 32 -18.71 4.02 -6.93
C GLY A 32 -18.21 3.06 -5.85
N ARG A 33 -18.79 3.17 -4.66
CA ARG A 33 -18.53 2.21 -3.56
C ARG A 33 -19.31 0.91 -3.73
N PHE A 34 -20.38 0.94 -4.52
CA PHE A 34 -21.27 -0.17 -4.75
C PHE A 34 -21.16 -0.64 -6.19
N GLU A 35 -20.98 -1.94 -6.37
CA GLU A 35 -20.85 -2.57 -7.68
C GLU A 35 -21.69 -3.84 -7.76
N PRO A 36 -22.10 -4.29 -8.96
CA PRO A 36 -22.74 -5.59 -9.10
C PRO A 36 -21.83 -6.72 -8.60
N TYR A 37 -22.36 -7.61 -7.76
CA TYR A 37 -21.60 -8.71 -7.15
C TYR A 37 -21.04 -9.69 -8.20
N ASP A 38 -21.70 -9.85 -9.33
CA ASP A 38 -21.28 -10.78 -10.41
C ASP A 38 -19.85 -10.53 -10.89
N VAL A 39 -19.37 -9.29 -10.83
CA VAL A 39 -17.98 -8.91 -11.18
C VAL A 39 -16.99 -9.65 -10.31
N TYR A 40 -17.26 -9.71 -9.02
CA TYR A 40 -16.37 -10.31 -8.04
C TYR A 40 -16.53 -11.82 -7.99
N TRP A 41 -17.75 -12.32 -8.16
CA TRP A 41 -18.02 -13.75 -8.22
C TRP A 41 -17.28 -14.44 -9.38
N GLN A 42 -17.29 -13.85 -10.57
CA GLN A 42 -16.59 -14.36 -11.75
C GLN A 42 -15.06 -14.27 -11.62
N ASN A 43 -14.56 -13.37 -10.77
CA ASN A 43 -13.15 -13.10 -10.56
C ASN A 43 -12.67 -13.42 -9.14
N ARG A 44 -13.34 -14.32 -8.44
CA ARG A 44 -13.06 -14.65 -7.02
C ARG A 44 -11.65 -15.19 -6.75
N SER A 45 -10.99 -15.76 -7.72
CA SER A 45 -9.58 -16.20 -7.61
C SER A 45 -8.60 -15.05 -7.44
N PHE A 46 -8.98 -13.80 -7.77
CA PHE A 46 -8.15 -12.60 -7.57
C PHE A 46 -8.41 -11.88 -6.23
N LEU A 47 -9.51 -12.20 -5.56
CA LEU A 47 -9.83 -11.59 -4.29
C LEU A 47 -9.25 -12.45 -3.17
N LYS A 48 -8.28 -11.93 -2.43
CA LYS A 48 -7.66 -12.60 -1.28
C LYS A 48 -8.65 -12.96 -0.17
N SER A 49 -9.87 -12.46 -0.24
CA SER A 49 -10.96 -12.71 0.69
C SER A 49 -12.17 -13.21 -0.10
N GLU A 50 -12.58 -14.45 0.12
CA GLU A 50 -13.83 -15.02 -0.40
C GLU A 50 -15.08 -14.29 0.15
N GLN A 51 -14.88 -13.39 1.10
CA GLN A 51 -15.94 -12.73 1.83
C GLN A 51 -16.07 -11.28 1.40
N VAL A 52 -16.73 -11.08 0.27
CA VAL A 52 -17.18 -9.78 -0.21
C VAL A 52 -18.45 -9.41 0.54
N LEU A 53 -18.51 -8.20 1.08
CA LEU A 53 -19.70 -7.68 1.74
C LEU A 53 -20.77 -7.41 0.68
N THR A 54 -21.90 -8.11 0.77
CA THR A 54 -22.99 -8.01 -0.22
C THR A 54 -24.29 -7.52 0.40
N PHE A 55 -25.14 -6.92 -0.44
CA PHE A 55 -26.49 -6.48 -0.08
C PHE A 55 -27.39 -6.50 -1.32
N SER A 56 -28.70 -6.54 -1.14
CA SER A 56 -29.67 -6.40 -2.24
C SER A 56 -30.06 -4.95 -2.45
N ASN A 57 -30.06 -4.47 -3.71
CA ASN A 57 -30.63 -3.17 -4.04
C ASN A 57 -32.17 -3.25 -4.06
N PHE A 58 -32.84 -2.12 -4.33
CA PHE A 58 -34.28 -2.04 -4.38
C PHE A 58 -34.95 -2.89 -5.49
N ASP A 59 -34.19 -3.23 -6.54
CA ASP A 59 -34.63 -4.07 -7.65
C ASP A 59 -34.35 -5.57 -7.40
N GLY A 60 -33.86 -5.93 -6.19
CA GLY A 60 -33.50 -7.30 -5.83
C GLY A 60 -32.14 -7.76 -6.40
N LYS A 61 -31.39 -6.90 -7.06
CA LYS A 61 -30.05 -7.22 -7.57
C LYS A 61 -29.05 -7.32 -6.43
N LEU A 62 -28.20 -8.37 -6.46
CA LEU A 62 -27.11 -8.52 -5.51
C LEU A 62 -25.98 -7.55 -5.87
N MET A 63 -25.68 -6.71 -4.93
CA MET A 63 -24.61 -5.70 -4.99
C MET A 63 -23.51 -6.05 -4.00
N ALA A 64 -22.32 -5.52 -4.23
CA ALA A 64 -21.17 -5.63 -3.33
C ALA A 64 -20.66 -4.25 -2.95
N LEU A 65 -20.17 -4.12 -1.72
CA LEU A 65 -19.22 -3.07 -1.38
C LEU A 65 -17.90 -3.41 -2.04
N ARG A 66 -17.30 -2.45 -2.74
CA ARG A 66 -16.06 -2.62 -3.51
C ARG A 66 -14.92 -3.21 -2.65
N PRO A 67 -14.46 -4.43 -2.92
CA PRO A 67 -13.37 -5.06 -2.19
C PRO A 67 -12.00 -4.75 -2.78
N ASP A 68 -11.94 -4.25 -4.04
CA ASP A 68 -10.69 -4.01 -4.75
C ASP A 68 -10.82 -2.88 -5.78
N VAL A 69 -9.84 -1.97 -5.81
CA VAL A 69 -9.83 -0.84 -6.75
C VAL A 69 -9.31 -1.27 -8.12
N THR A 70 -8.26 -2.09 -8.17
CA THR A 70 -7.61 -2.53 -9.41
C THR A 70 -8.56 -3.37 -10.26
N VAL A 71 -9.32 -4.29 -9.64
CA VAL A 71 -10.37 -5.08 -10.33
C VAL A 71 -11.44 -4.16 -10.92
N SER A 72 -11.84 -3.14 -10.18
CA SER A 72 -12.82 -2.16 -10.63
C SER A 72 -12.30 -1.35 -11.83
N ILE A 73 -11.04 -0.90 -11.79
CA ILE A 73 -10.38 -0.21 -12.92
C ILE A 73 -10.26 -1.14 -14.13
N ALA A 74 -9.74 -2.35 -13.94
CA ALA A 74 -9.57 -3.33 -15.01
C ALA A 74 -10.89 -3.62 -15.75
N LYS A 75 -12.01 -3.68 -15.02
CA LYS A 75 -13.34 -3.84 -15.60
C LYS A 75 -13.80 -2.62 -16.40
N ASN A 76 -13.66 -1.42 -15.81
CA ASN A 76 -14.33 -0.22 -16.30
C ASN A 76 -13.52 0.57 -17.33
N ILE A 77 -12.21 0.33 -17.46
CA ILE A 77 -11.42 0.97 -18.51
C ILE A 77 -11.93 0.54 -19.89
N ALA A 78 -12.00 1.46 -20.85
CA ALA A 78 -12.48 1.12 -22.19
C ALA A 78 -11.52 0.14 -22.90
N ALA A 79 -12.07 -0.83 -23.64
CA ALA A 79 -11.27 -1.88 -24.28
C ALA A 79 -10.33 -1.33 -25.38
N ASP A 80 -10.66 -0.19 -25.98
CA ASP A 80 -9.87 0.52 -26.99
C ASP A 80 -8.87 1.51 -26.38
N THR A 81 -8.75 1.58 -25.05
CA THR A 81 -7.75 2.42 -24.37
C THR A 81 -6.36 1.89 -24.68
N VAL A 82 -5.54 2.66 -25.37
CA VAL A 82 -4.15 2.29 -25.70
C VAL A 82 -3.26 2.37 -24.47
N SER A 83 -3.39 3.48 -23.70
CA SER A 83 -2.67 3.67 -22.45
C SER A 83 -3.47 4.55 -21.48
N ALA A 84 -3.29 4.31 -20.18
CA ALA A 84 -3.88 5.13 -19.13
C ALA A 84 -2.96 5.18 -17.91
N LYS A 85 -2.77 6.37 -17.36
CA LYS A 85 -2.12 6.62 -16.09
C LYS A 85 -3.16 7.18 -15.12
N LEU A 86 -3.55 6.39 -14.14
CA LEU A 86 -4.63 6.69 -13.22
C LEU A 86 -4.12 6.68 -11.78
N TYR A 87 -4.58 7.61 -10.94
CA TYR A 87 -4.40 7.53 -9.49
C TYR A 87 -5.76 7.61 -8.79
N TYR A 88 -5.83 7.07 -7.59
CA TYR A 88 -7.03 7.06 -6.78
C TYR A 88 -6.75 7.30 -5.30
N ILE A 89 -7.74 7.83 -4.60
CA ILE A 89 -7.82 7.94 -3.14
C ILE A 89 -9.19 7.37 -2.79
N GLU A 90 -9.24 6.10 -2.41
CA GLU A 90 -10.49 5.35 -2.31
C GLU A 90 -10.46 4.35 -1.15
N ASN A 91 -11.62 4.00 -0.65
CA ASN A 91 -11.76 2.97 0.37
C ASN A 91 -12.21 1.66 -0.24
N VAL A 92 -11.66 0.55 0.25
CA VAL A 92 -12.11 -0.81 -0.05
C VAL A 92 -12.63 -1.48 1.23
N PHE A 93 -13.53 -2.43 1.06
CA PHE A 93 -14.25 -3.06 2.15
C PHE A 93 -13.99 -4.56 2.12
N ARG A 94 -13.23 -5.05 3.10
CA ARG A 94 -12.85 -6.47 3.17
C ARG A 94 -13.00 -6.98 4.58
N GLN A 95 -13.21 -8.28 4.71
CA GLN A 95 -13.05 -8.93 6.00
C GLN A 95 -11.58 -8.88 6.43
N ARG A 96 -11.34 -8.55 7.68
CA ARG A 96 -9.98 -8.54 8.26
C ARG A 96 -9.47 -9.98 8.35
N GLN A 97 -8.26 -10.21 7.86
CA GLN A 97 -7.64 -11.53 7.89
C GLN A 97 -7.54 -12.04 9.35
N GLY A 98 -8.04 -13.27 9.59
CA GLY A 98 -8.07 -13.86 10.94
C GLY A 98 -9.19 -13.36 11.87
N SER A 99 -10.08 -12.49 11.36
CA SER A 99 -11.24 -11.95 12.09
C SER A 99 -12.52 -12.16 11.27
N ARG A 100 -13.69 -12.11 11.94
CA ARG A 100 -14.99 -12.06 11.26
C ARG A 100 -15.48 -10.62 11.02
N GLU A 101 -14.67 -9.65 11.35
CA GLU A 101 -15.02 -8.24 11.22
C GLU A 101 -14.69 -7.71 9.83
N TYR A 102 -15.58 -6.88 9.29
CA TYR A 102 -15.33 -6.12 8.08
C TYR A 102 -14.58 -4.84 8.42
N SER A 103 -13.61 -4.50 7.58
CA SER A 103 -12.84 -3.27 7.70
C SER A 103 -12.97 -2.42 6.43
N GLU A 104 -13.09 -1.14 6.63
CA GLU A 104 -12.85 -0.13 5.62
C GLU A 104 -11.35 0.16 5.59
N ILE A 105 -10.75 -0.03 4.42
CA ILE A 105 -9.30 0.13 4.20
C ILE A 105 -9.12 1.29 3.23
N SER A 106 -8.57 2.38 3.73
CA SER A 106 -8.22 3.53 2.91
C SER A 106 -6.96 3.24 2.09
N GLN A 107 -7.03 3.50 0.79
CA GLN A 107 -5.96 3.27 -0.17
C GLN A 107 -5.69 4.50 -1.02
N ILE A 108 -4.41 4.82 -1.18
CA ILE A 108 -3.93 5.83 -2.13
C ILE A 108 -3.04 5.08 -3.11
N GLY A 109 -3.44 5.01 -4.37
CA GLY A 109 -2.72 4.19 -5.33
C GLY A 109 -2.72 4.75 -6.74
N LEU A 110 -1.97 4.10 -7.60
CA LEU A 110 -1.91 4.41 -9.02
C LEU A 110 -1.86 3.13 -9.88
N GLU A 111 -2.31 3.30 -11.13
CA GLU A 111 -2.29 2.25 -12.15
C GLU A 111 -1.71 2.82 -13.44
N ASN A 112 -0.70 2.15 -13.99
CA ASN A 112 -0.07 2.43 -15.28
C ASN A 112 -0.43 1.29 -16.24
N ILE A 113 -1.25 1.60 -17.22
CA ILE A 113 -1.84 0.64 -18.15
C ILE A 113 -1.39 0.98 -19.56
N GLY A 114 -1.02 -0.03 -20.34
CA GLY A 114 -0.74 0.10 -21.77
C GLY A 114 0.72 -0.14 -22.19
N ASN A 115 1.68 -0.11 -21.27
CA ASN A 115 3.10 -0.27 -21.61
C ASN A 115 3.75 -1.44 -20.87
N ASP A 116 4.52 -2.26 -21.60
CA ASP A 116 5.37 -3.32 -21.04
C ASP A 116 6.85 -3.04 -21.30
N ASP A 117 7.28 -1.84 -20.99
CA ASP A 117 8.69 -1.45 -21.08
C ASP A 117 9.31 -1.30 -19.68
N ILE A 118 10.62 -1.23 -19.66
CA ILE A 118 11.38 -1.08 -18.43
C ILE A 118 11.15 0.29 -17.77
N TYR A 119 10.79 1.30 -18.55
CA TYR A 119 10.49 2.65 -18.03
C TYR A 119 9.20 2.61 -17.21
N SER A 120 8.16 1.92 -17.68
CA SER A 120 6.89 1.79 -16.96
C SER A 120 7.05 1.09 -15.63
N ASP A 121 7.85 0.01 -15.58
CA ASP A 121 8.20 -0.67 -14.33
C ASP A 121 9.01 0.27 -13.42
N GLY A 122 10.04 0.92 -13.96
CA GLY A 122 10.90 1.84 -13.23
C GLY A 122 10.15 3.06 -12.68
N GLU A 123 9.30 3.70 -13.49
CA GLU A 123 8.46 4.82 -13.06
C GLU A 123 7.53 4.42 -11.91
N THR A 124 6.90 3.24 -12.01
CA THR A 124 6.00 2.74 -10.95
C THR A 124 6.76 2.47 -9.65
N LEU A 125 7.94 1.83 -9.71
CA LEU A 125 8.80 1.65 -8.54
C LEU A 125 9.29 2.96 -7.96
N LEU A 126 9.68 3.91 -8.80
CA LEU A 126 10.13 5.24 -8.37
C LEU A 126 9.00 5.98 -7.64
N LEU A 127 7.77 5.91 -8.15
CA LEU A 127 6.61 6.53 -7.51
C LEU A 127 6.23 5.82 -6.20
N ALA A 128 6.40 4.49 -6.10
CA ALA A 128 6.26 3.76 -4.86
C ALA A 128 7.29 4.21 -3.81
N LEU A 129 8.57 4.37 -4.20
CA LEU A 129 9.64 4.88 -3.33
C LEU A 129 9.38 6.31 -2.88
N LYS A 130 8.98 7.20 -3.82
CA LYS A 130 8.60 8.58 -3.49
C LYS A 130 7.40 8.65 -2.56
N SER A 131 6.47 7.71 -2.67
CA SER A 131 5.32 7.63 -1.75
C SER A 131 5.74 7.24 -0.34
N LEU A 132 6.65 6.27 -0.20
CA LEU A 132 7.20 5.86 1.09
C LEU A 132 8.03 6.98 1.73
N GLU A 133 8.81 7.70 0.95
CA GLU A 133 9.63 8.86 1.37
C GLU A 133 8.79 9.98 2.00
N GLN A 134 7.51 10.15 1.56
CA GLN A 134 6.61 11.13 2.21
C GLN A 134 6.16 10.69 3.60
N LEU A 135 6.28 9.40 3.92
CA LEU A 135 5.87 8.85 5.20
C LEU A 135 7.01 8.93 6.23
N THR A 136 8.23 8.55 5.83
CA THR A 136 9.41 8.47 6.72
C THR A 136 10.69 8.31 5.90
N ASP A 137 11.82 8.62 6.52
CA ASP A 137 13.15 8.34 5.96
C ASP A 137 13.60 6.87 6.14
N ASP A 138 12.95 6.10 7.02
CA ASP A 138 13.32 4.72 7.35
C ASP A 138 12.34 3.72 6.72
N TYR A 139 12.52 3.51 5.42
CA TYR A 139 11.70 2.62 4.61
C TYR A 139 12.53 1.76 3.66
N LEU A 140 11.96 0.64 3.23
CA LEU A 140 12.47 -0.25 2.20
C LEU A 140 11.37 -0.69 1.25
N LEU A 141 11.70 -0.92 -0.01
CA LEU A 141 10.86 -1.54 -1.01
C LEU A 141 11.42 -2.93 -1.35
N CYS A 142 10.73 -3.98 -0.94
CA CYS A 142 11.10 -5.36 -1.21
C CYS A 142 10.47 -5.81 -2.52
N LEU A 143 11.28 -6.31 -3.44
CA LEU A 143 10.90 -6.77 -4.77
C LEU A 143 10.97 -8.29 -4.86
N SER A 144 10.08 -8.85 -5.66
CA SER A 144 10.13 -10.21 -6.20
C SER A 144 9.63 -10.21 -7.64
N HIS A 145 9.70 -11.35 -8.31
CA HIS A 145 9.20 -11.48 -9.67
C HIS A 145 8.52 -12.83 -9.88
N MET A 146 7.21 -12.82 -10.09
CA MET A 146 6.42 -14.05 -10.23
C MET A 146 6.85 -14.90 -11.43
N GLY A 147 7.39 -14.29 -12.49
CA GLY A 147 7.96 -15.01 -13.63
C GLY A 147 9.18 -15.86 -13.27
N ILE A 148 10.00 -15.48 -12.29
CA ILE A 148 11.09 -16.34 -11.77
C ILE A 148 10.49 -17.56 -11.08
N ILE A 149 9.50 -17.34 -10.25
CA ILE A 149 8.84 -18.40 -9.48
C ILE A 149 8.18 -19.41 -10.42
N SER A 150 7.41 -18.91 -11.41
CA SER A 150 6.77 -19.75 -12.42
C SER A 150 7.82 -20.56 -13.23
N ALA A 151 8.87 -19.89 -13.73
CA ALA A 151 9.93 -20.55 -14.49
C ALA A 151 10.64 -21.66 -13.69
N VAL A 152 10.86 -21.45 -12.39
CA VAL A 152 11.48 -22.46 -11.52
C VAL A 152 10.51 -23.61 -11.23
N MET A 153 9.22 -23.34 -10.98
CA MET A 153 8.22 -24.39 -10.80
C MET A 153 8.07 -25.25 -12.05
N ASP A 154 8.00 -24.62 -13.23
CA ASP A 154 7.93 -25.32 -14.52
C ASP A 154 9.20 -26.16 -14.78
N TRP A 155 10.38 -25.62 -14.52
CA TRP A 155 11.66 -26.33 -14.64
C TRP A 155 11.76 -27.54 -13.71
N CYS A 156 11.16 -27.44 -12.52
CA CYS A 156 11.06 -28.53 -11.55
C CYS A 156 9.94 -29.52 -11.90
N GLY A 157 9.08 -29.23 -12.88
CA GLY A 157 7.92 -30.07 -13.21
C GLY A 157 6.87 -30.11 -12.10
N LEU A 158 6.80 -29.05 -11.28
CA LEU A 158 5.88 -28.95 -10.15
C LEU A 158 4.58 -28.27 -10.60
N GLN A 159 3.45 -28.92 -10.30
CA GLN A 159 2.11 -28.43 -10.66
C GLN A 159 1.15 -28.64 -9.47
N ASP A 160 0.03 -27.94 -9.51
CA ASP A 160 -1.09 -28.08 -8.57
C ASP A 160 -0.64 -28.05 -7.10
N GLN A 161 -1.11 -28.98 -6.31
CA GLN A 161 -0.86 -29.04 -4.86
C GLN A 161 0.64 -29.04 -4.50
N ARG A 162 1.50 -29.65 -5.32
CA ARG A 162 2.96 -29.64 -5.05
C ARG A 162 3.57 -28.28 -5.27
N ALA A 163 3.12 -27.55 -6.28
CA ALA A 163 3.55 -26.17 -6.50
C ALA A 163 3.10 -25.29 -5.33
N ASP A 164 1.85 -25.43 -4.88
CA ASP A 164 1.32 -24.66 -3.75
C ASP A 164 2.11 -24.92 -2.46
N GLU A 165 2.48 -26.17 -2.17
CA GLU A 165 3.32 -26.52 -1.02
C GLU A 165 4.69 -25.84 -1.09
N MET A 166 5.36 -25.90 -2.26
CA MET A 166 6.65 -25.24 -2.46
C MET A 166 6.54 -23.72 -2.31
N LEU A 167 5.49 -23.11 -2.83
CA LEU A 167 5.23 -21.68 -2.71
C LEU A 167 5.03 -21.26 -1.25
N GLU A 168 4.32 -22.08 -0.46
CA GLU A 168 4.11 -21.80 0.95
C GLU A 168 5.42 -21.91 1.74
N LEU A 169 6.23 -22.95 1.49
CA LEU A 169 7.56 -23.09 2.09
C LEU A 169 8.49 -21.93 1.70
N LEU A 170 8.44 -21.47 0.44
CA LEU A 170 9.20 -20.31 -0.02
C LEU A 170 8.75 -19.03 0.68
N ARG A 171 7.44 -18.82 0.84
CA ARG A 171 6.86 -17.68 1.56
C ARG A 171 7.32 -17.64 3.01
N GLN A 172 7.45 -18.80 3.64
CA GLN A 172 7.93 -18.97 5.03
C GLN A 172 9.46 -18.90 5.14
N LYS A 173 10.20 -18.79 4.03
CA LYS A 173 11.67 -18.91 3.98
C LYS A 173 12.18 -20.23 4.57
N ASN A 174 11.40 -21.30 4.44
CA ASN A 174 11.72 -22.61 4.98
C ASN A 174 12.57 -23.42 3.99
N ALA A 175 13.86 -23.12 3.90
CA ALA A 175 14.79 -23.80 2.98
C ALA A 175 14.94 -25.30 3.28
N ASP A 176 14.89 -25.70 4.55
CA ASP A 176 14.99 -27.12 4.91
C ASP A 176 13.73 -27.89 4.55
N GLY A 177 12.55 -27.27 4.69
CA GLY A 177 11.28 -27.80 4.19
C GLY A 177 11.31 -27.96 2.66
N LEU A 178 11.80 -26.94 1.94
CA LEU A 178 11.96 -27.01 0.47
C LEU A 178 12.89 -28.15 0.05
N ARG A 179 14.02 -28.33 0.73
CA ARG A 179 14.93 -29.46 0.46
C ARG A 179 14.24 -30.81 0.63
N THR A 180 13.45 -30.98 1.69
CA THR A 180 12.71 -32.20 1.96
C THR A 180 11.66 -32.44 0.88
N ALA A 181 10.80 -31.46 0.62
CA ALA A 181 9.75 -31.56 -0.38
C ALA A 181 10.30 -31.78 -1.82
N ALA A 182 11.44 -31.15 -2.15
CA ALA A 182 12.14 -31.36 -3.41
C ALA A 182 12.63 -32.81 -3.58
N LYS A 183 13.20 -33.40 -2.54
CA LYS A 183 13.61 -34.82 -2.55
C LYS A 183 12.43 -35.77 -2.67
N ASP A 184 11.34 -35.49 -1.96
CA ASP A 184 10.10 -36.29 -2.03
C ASP A 184 9.44 -36.17 -3.42
N ALA A 185 9.66 -35.05 -4.12
CA ALA A 185 9.26 -34.86 -5.51
C ALA A 185 10.23 -35.49 -6.53
N GLY A 186 11.38 -36.04 -6.09
CA GLY A 186 12.38 -36.66 -6.95
C GLY A 186 13.22 -35.67 -7.76
N LEU A 187 13.38 -34.43 -7.29
CA LEU A 187 14.20 -33.42 -7.94
C LEU A 187 15.69 -33.72 -7.76
N ASP A 188 16.48 -33.36 -8.78
CA ASP A 188 17.94 -33.42 -8.70
C ASP A 188 18.54 -32.35 -7.79
N ASP A 189 19.86 -32.43 -7.57
CA ASP A 189 20.57 -31.53 -6.68
C ASP A 189 20.56 -30.08 -7.18
N ASP A 190 20.62 -29.84 -8.48
CA ASP A 190 20.61 -28.50 -9.07
C ASP A 190 19.28 -27.77 -8.81
N ARG A 191 18.16 -28.46 -9.04
CA ARG A 191 16.81 -27.91 -8.79
C ARG A 191 16.57 -27.69 -7.31
N THR A 192 16.97 -28.67 -6.48
CA THR A 192 16.86 -28.56 -5.02
C THR A 192 17.66 -27.36 -4.50
N TYR A 193 18.92 -27.21 -4.98
CA TYR A 193 19.79 -26.11 -4.56
C TYR A 193 19.24 -24.74 -4.95
N LEU A 194 18.69 -24.59 -6.15
CA LEU A 194 18.06 -23.33 -6.58
C LEU A 194 16.84 -22.98 -5.73
N LEU A 195 15.96 -23.93 -5.43
CA LEU A 195 14.79 -23.72 -4.57
C LEU A 195 15.20 -23.25 -3.17
N GLU A 196 16.20 -23.90 -2.57
CA GLU A 196 16.75 -23.47 -1.28
C GLU A 196 17.37 -22.08 -1.33
N ALA A 197 18.11 -21.79 -2.41
CA ALA A 197 18.72 -20.49 -2.59
C ALA A 197 17.68 -19.38 -2.65
N LEU A 198 16.58 -19.55 -3.39
CA LEU A 198 15.48 -18.58 -3.46
C LEU A 198 14.85 -18.31 -2.09
N ALA A 199 14.77 -19.30 -1.22
CA ALA A 199 14.24 -19.10 0.14
C ALA A 199 15.22 -18.37 1.07
N ARG A 200 16.53 -18.59 0.89
CA ARG A 200 17.55 -18.03 1.79
C ARG A 200 17.99 -16.63 1.38
N VAL A 201 17.94 -16.33 0.09
CA VAL A 201 18.49 -15.10 -0.43
C VAL A 201 17.56 -13.92 -0.17
N SER A 202 18.11 -12.89 0.47
CA SER A 202 17.48 -11.59 0.63
C SER A 202 18.59 -10.56 0.81
N GLY A 203 18.59 -9.49 0.03
CA GLY A 203 19.65 -8.49 0.06
C GLY A 203 19.43 -7.39 -0.96
N THR A 204 20.47 -6.61 -1.22
CA THR A 204 20.41 -5.66 -2.34
C THR A 204 20.25 -6.42 -3.66
N PRO A 205 19.61 -5.81 -4.68
CA PRO A 205 19.46 -6.49 -5.97
C PRO A 205 20.80 -6.99 -6.52
N GLU A 206 21.87 -6.21 -6.42
CA GLU A 206 23.20 -6.60 -6.89
C GLU A 206 23.72 -7.86 -6.18
N GLU A 207 23.66 -7.92 -4.84
CA GLU A 207 24.08 -9.09 -4.05
C GLU A 207 23.34 -10.35 -4.47
N VAL A 208 22.00 -10.24 -4.55
CA VAL A 208 21.12 -11.37 -4.88
C VAL A 208 21.35 -11.85 -6.32
N LEU A 209 21.43 -10.92 -7.27
CA LEU A 209 21.66 -11.25 -8.67
C LEU A 209 23.02 -11.91 -8.89
N ASN A 210 24.08 -11.43 -8.23
CA ASN A 210 25.42 -12.02 -8.32
C ASN A 210 25.46 -13.44 -7.74
N LEU A 211 24.66 -13.72 -6.73
CA LEU A 211 24.55 -15.06 -6.15
C LEU A 211 23.78 -16.03 -7.07
N LEU A 212 22.69 -15.57 -7.70
CA LEU A 212 21.82 -16.44 -8.51
C LEU A 212 22.33 -16.69 -9.94
N ARG A 213 23.00 -15.71 -10.57
CA ARG A 213 23.48 -15.81 -11.97
C ARG A 213 24.32 -17.04 -12.28
N PRO A 214 25.28 -17.49 -11.43
CA PRO A 214 26.11 -18.65 -11.70
C PRO A 214 25.39 -19.99 -11.48
N MET A 215 24.21 -20.01 -10.87
CA MET A 215 23.49 -21.24 -10.56
C MET A 215 22.85 -21.86 -11.82
N PRO A 216 22.75 -23.19 -11.90
CA PRO A 216 21.90 -23.84 -12.88
C PRO A 216 20.45 -23.33 -12.75
N GLN A 217 19.89 -22.85 -13.85
CA GLN A 217 18.60 -22.17 -13.84
C GLN A 217 17.95 -22.17 -15.23
N PRO A 218 16.60 -22.08 -15.32
CA PRO A 218 15.91 -21.99 -16.60
C PRO A 218 16.22 -20.67 -17.34
N ASN A 219 16.14 -20.71 -18.68
CA ASN A 219 16.47 -19.54 -19.51
C ASN A 219 15.56 -18.35 -19.26
N ASP A 220 14.28 -18.59 -19.00
CA ASP A 220 13.31 -17.53 -18.70
C ASP A 220 13.69 -16.78 -17.41
N MET A 221 14.17 -17.49 -16.40
CA MET A 221 14.71 -16.86 -15.19
C MET A 221 15.88 -15.93 -15.51
N LYS A 222 16.83 -16.33 -16.39
CA LYS A 222 17.97 -15.49 -16.77
C LYS A 222 17.54 -14.15 -17.34
N GLN A 223 16.54 -14.16 -18.24
CA GLN A 223 16.02 -12.94 -18.84
C GLN A 223 15.41 -11.99 -17.78
N VAL A 224 14.69 -12.56 -16.83
CA VAL A 224 14.12 -11.77 -15.73
C VAL A 224 15.20 -11.19 -14.80
N LEU A 225 16.25 -11.97 -14.49
CA LEU A 225 17.38 -11.46 -13.68
C LEU A 225 18.08 -10.28 -14.37
N GLU A 226 18.21 -10.30 -15.71
CA GLU A 226 18.75 -9.18 -16.47
C GLU A 226 17.82 -7.96 -16.43
N ARG A 227 16.49 -8.16 -16.53
CA ARG A 227 15.52 -7.07 -16.39
C ARG A 227 15.58 -6.44 -15.01
N LEU A 228 15.65 -7.25 -13.94
CA LEU A 228 15.80 -6.78 -12.56
C LEU A 228 17.11 -5.99 -12.35
N SER A 229 18.21 -6.44 -12.96
CA SER A 229 19.47 -5.70 -12.93
C SER A 229 19.36 -4.31 -13.55
N LYS A 230 18.68 -4.20 -14.69
CA LYS A 230 18.44 -2.90 -15.35
C LYS A 230 17.53 -2.00 -14.53
N LEU A 231 16.49 -2.57 -13.87
CA LEU A 231 15.62 -1.82 -12.97
C LEU A 231 16.38 -1.27 -11.76
N ASP A 232 17.25 -2.08 -11.15
CA ASP A 232 18.10 -1.63 -10.05
C ASP A 232 18.99 -0.45 -10.46
N THR A 233 19.61 -0.53 -11.64
CA THR A 233 20.40 0.58 -12.20
C THR A 233 19.56 1.84 -12.37
N LEU A 234 18.37 1.73 -12.99
CA LEU A 234 17.47 2.89 -13.19
C LEU A 234 17.06 3.56 -11.87
N ILE A 235 16.74 2.76 -10.85
CA ILE A 235 16.33 3.27 -9.54
C ILE A 235 17.51 3.87 -8.78
N SER A 236 18.70 3.29 -8.93
CA SER A 236 19.94 3.82 -8.34
C SER A 236 20.35 5.14 -8.97
N ASP A 237 20.25 5.26 -10.30
CA ASP A 237 20.52 6.51 -11.05
C ASP A 237 19.50 7.61 -10.69
N ALA A 238 18.28 7.22 -10.32
CA ALA A 238 17.27 8.15 -9.81
C ALA A 238 17.49 8.59 -8.35
N GLY A 239 18.56 8.11 -7.69
CA GLY A 239 18.93 8.51 -6.32
C GLY A 239 18.37 7.60 -5.22
N TYR A 240 17.73 6.48 -5.55
CA TYR A 240 17.10 5.56 -4.58
C TYR A 240 17.88 4.25 -4.40
N GLY A 241 19.16 4.22 -4.81
CA GLY A 241 20.07 3.09 -4.55
C GLY A 241 20.11 2.76 -3.06
N GLY A 242 20.05 1.48 -2.73
CA GLY A 242 20.03 1.02 -1.32
C GLY A 242 18.64 0.98 -0.67
N ARG A 243 17.60 1.51 -1.31
CA ARG A 243 16.20 1.41 -0.85
C ARG A 243 15.49 0.14 -1.35
N LEU A 244 16.06 -0.53 -2.34
CA LEU A 244 15.54 -1.79 -2.87
C LEU A 244 16.12 -3.00 -2.15
N ARG A 245 15.32 -4.04 -2.00
CA ARG A 245 15.72 -5.39 -1.58
C ARG A 245 15.06 -6.40 -2.51
N LEU A 246 15.82 -7.40 -2.96
CA LEU A 246 15.24 -8.59 -3.59
C LEU A 246 14.98 -9.64 -2.52
N ASP A 247 13.77 -10.18 -2.52
CA ASP A 247 13.32 -11.19 -1.57
C ASP A 247 12.21 -12.04 -2.20
N PHE A 248 12.52 -13.27 -2.57
CA PHE A 248 11.57 -14.15 -3.25
C PHE A 248 10.52 -14.76 -2.32
N SER A 249 10.52 -14.45 -1.03
CA SER A 249 9.40 -14.73 -0.13
C SER A 249 8.25 -13.70 -0.27
N VAL A 250 8.49 -12.58 -0.94
CA VAL A 250 7.46 -11.62 -1.32
C VAL A 250 6.67 -12.21 -2.48
N LEU A 251 5.77 -13.11 -2.15
CA LEU A 251 4.90 -13.79 -3.11
C LEU A 251 3.49 -13.22 -3.03
N CYS A 252 2.88 -13.14 -4.20
CA CYS A 252 1.47 -12.85 -4.38
C CYS A 252 0.79 -14.05 -5.08
N ASP A 253 -0.51 -13.97 -5.22
CA ASP A 253 -1.26 -14.95 -6.00
C ASP A 253 -0.76 -14.92 -7.46
N LEU A 254 -0.33 -16.09 -7.97
CA LEU A 254 0.14 -16.27 -9.36
C LEU A 254 -0.94 -15.97 -10.39
N ASP A 255 -2.18 -16.05 -9.99
CA ASP A 255 -3.31 -15.70 -10.84
C ASP A 255 -3.52 -14.18 -10.93
N TYR A 256 -3.14 -13.42 -9.88
CA TYR A 256 -3.26 -11.96 -9.86
C TYR A 256 -2.06 -11.28 -10.51
N TYR A 257 -0.84 -11.59 -10.07
CA TYR A 257 0.39 -10.98 -10.56
C TYR A 257 1.20 -11.97 -11.40
N ASN A 258 1.64 -11.52 -12.56
CA ASN A 258 2.41 -12.35 -13.50
C ASN A 258 3.85 -11.89 -13.73
N GLY A 259 4.23 -10.75 -13.17
CA GLY A 259 5.54 -10.14 -13.37
C GLY A 259 6.16 -9.67 -12.05
N LEU A 260 6.67 -8.44 -12.08
CA LEU A 260 7.21 -7.76 -10.91
C LEU A 260 6.15 -7.64 -9.82
N VAL A 261 6.53 -7.93 -8.57
CA VAL A 261 5.74 -7.69 -7.36
C VAL A 261 6.60 -7.01 -6.32
N PHE A 262 6.00 -6.12 -5.53
CA PHE A 262 6.74 -5.38 -4.52
C PHE A 262 5.88 -5.01 -3.31
N ARG A 263 6.55 -4.85 -2.16
CA ARG A 263 5.95 -4.40 -0.91
C ARG A 263 6.82 -3.36 -0.24
N GLY A 264 6.20 -2.28 0.21
CA GLY A 264 6.84 -1.21 0.97
C GLY A 264 6.70 -1.43 2.47
N PHE A 265 7.82 -1.33 3.18
CA PHE A 265 7.90 -1.50 4.62
C PHE A 265 8.48 -0.26 5.27
N ILE A 266 7.97 0.07 6.45
CA ILE A 266 8.45 1.12 7.34
C ILE A 266 8.86 0.45 8.64
N ARG A 267 10.03 0.80 9.19
CA ARG A 267 10.57 0.15 10.40
C ARG A 267 9.60 0.14 11.58
N GLN A 268 8.84 1.22 11.76
CA GLN A 268 7.94 1.40 12.89
C GLN A 268 6.66 0.55 12.82
N LEU A 269 6.37 -0.07 11.67
CA LEU A 269 5.15 -0.83 11.45
C LEU A 269 5.45 -2.32 11.18
N PRO A 270 4.64 -3.24 11.75
CA PRO A 270 4.90 -4.69 11.63
C PRO A 270 4.49 -5.26 10.27
N SER A 271 3.71 -4.53 9.47
CA SER A 271 3.16 -4.95 8.19
C SER A 271 3.59 -4.03 7.06
N ALA A 272 3.49 -4.52 5.82
CA ALA A 272 3.69 -3.69 4.65
C ALA A 272 2.62 -2.60 4.57
N VAL A 273 3.05 -1.36 4.29
CA VAL A 273 2.18 -0.20 4.12
C VAL A 273 1.89 0.11 2.65
N LEU A 274 2.58 -0.56 1.75
CA LEU A 274 2.41 -0.44 0.30
C LEU A 274 2.54 -1.81 -0.33
N SER A 275 1.74 -2.10 -1.34
CA SER A 275 1.86 -3.30 -2.15
C SER A 275 1.48 -3.01 -3.60
N GLY A 276 2.20 -3.62 -4.53
CA GLY A 276 1.97 -3.46 -5.95
C GLY A 276 2.59 -4.55 -6.80
N GLY A 277 2.38 -4.44 -8.11
CA GLY A 277 2.97 -5.37 -9.08
C GLY A 277 2.30 -5.30 -10.45
N ARG A 278 2.80 -6.14 -11.37
CA ARG A 278 2.30 -6.29 -12.74
C ARG A 278 1.17 -7.33 -12.80
N TYR A 279 0.04 -6.94 -13.38
CA TYR A 279 -1.19 -7.74 -13.36
C TYR A 279 -1.85 -7.90 -14.74
N ASP A 280 -1.04 -8.16 -15.78
CA ASP A 280 -1.53 -8.33 -17.16
C ASP A 280 -2.56 -9.47 -17.30
N LYS A 281 -2.43 -10.54 -16.49
CA LYS A 281 -3.40 -11.64 -16.45
C LYS A 281 -4.79 -11.19 -16.00
N LEU A 282 -4.87 -10.26 -15.04
CA LEU A 282 -6.12 -9.69 -14.59
C LEU A 282 -6.77 -8.90 -15.74
N MET A 283 -6.00 -8.08 -16.46
CA MET A 283 -6.48 -7.33 -17.62
C MET A 283 -7.04 -8.27 -18.70
N ALA A 284 -6.32 -9.33 -19.01
CA ALA A 284 -6.73 -10.32 -20.01
C ALA A 284 -8.08 -11.00 -19.68
N ARG A 285 -8.40 -11.21 -18.38
CA ARG A 285 -9.69 -11.77 -17.97
C ARG A 285 -10.89 -10.84 -18.23
N PHE A 286 -10.63 -9.55 -18.37
CA PHE A 286 -11.65 -8.58 -18.79
C PHE A 286 -11.58 -8.29 -20.30
N ASP A 287 -11.01 -9.22 -21.08
CA ASP A 287 -10.81 -9.10 -22.53
C ASP A 287 -10.02 -7.83 -22.92
N LYS A 288 -9.02 -7.46 -22.10
CA LYS A 288 -8.16 -6.30 -22.29
C LYS A 288 -6.71 -6.74 -22.42
N PRO A 289 -6.10 -6.58 -23.61
CA PRO A 289 -4.76 -7.09 -23.88
C PRO A 289 -3.64 -6.17 -23.32
N GLN A 290 -4.00 -5.02 -22.76
CA GLN A 290 -3.04 -4.03 -22.29
C GLN A 290 -2.30 -4.55 -21.06
N PRO A 291 -0.96 -4.50 -21.04
CA PRO A 291 -0.18 -4.75 -19.84
C PRO A 291 -0.46 -3.68 -18.79
N ALA A 292 -0.36 -4.05 -17.52
CA ALA A 292 -0.65 -3.13 -16.44
C ALA A 292 0.20 -3.39 -15.20
N ILE A 293 0.64 -2.30 -14.57
CA ILE A 293 1.38 -2.31 -13.31
C ILE A 293 0.88 -1.17 -12.43
N GLY A 294 0.77 -1.41 -11.11
CA GLY A 294 0.33 -0.40 -10.19
C GLY A 294 0.62 -0.75 -8.74
N PHE A 295 0.25 0.12 -7.83
CA PHE A 295 0.37 -0.11 -6.39
C PHE A 295 -0.67 0.67 -5.59
N ALA A 296 -0.85 0.25 -4.34
CA ALA A 296 -1.62 0.96 -3.34
C ALA A 296 -0.79 1.16 -2.06
N VAL A 297 -0.80 2.37 -1.52
CA VAL A 297 -0.45 2.69 -0.14
C VAL A 297 -1.68 2.39 0.71
N TYR A 298 -1.54 1.56 1.74
CA TYR A 298 -2.58 1.28 2.74
C TYR A 298 -2.59 2.41 3.76
N TRP A 299 -3.35 3.48 3.45
CA TRP A 299 -3.28 4.71 4.22
C TRP A 299 -3.66 4.51 5.68
N GLY A 300 -4.71 3.75 5.98
CA GLY A 300 -5.12 3.44 7.36
C GLY A 300 -4.07 2.68 8.20
N GLU A 301 -3.10 2.00 7.56
CA GLU A 301 -1.95 1.42 8.25
C GLU A 301 -0.79 2.42 8.33
N ALA A 302 -0.56 3.18 7.26
CA ALA A 302 0.55 4.12 7.18
C ALA A 302 0.38 5.32 8.14
N GLU A 303 -0.84 5.86 8.27
CA GLU A 303 -1.12 7.00 9.15
C GLU A 303 -0.85 6.73 10.63
N ARG A 304 -0.78 5.46 11.04
CA ARG A 304 -0.49 5.06 12.44
C ARG A 304 0.85 5.56 12.95
N ILE A 305 1.81 5.87 12.08
CA ILE A 305 3.10 6.45 12.50
C ILE A 305 2.97 7.90 12.95
N PHE A 306 1.87 8.57 12.59
CA PHE A 306 1.63 9.98 12.92
C PHE A 306 0.71 10.15 14.15
N HIS A 307 0.03 9.08 14.58
CA HIS A 307 -0.83 9.12 15.76
C HIS A 307 0.00 9.30 17.04
N SER A 308 0.39 10.53 17.31
CA SER A 308 0.70 10.98 18.66
C SER A 308 -0.58 11.58 19.24
N SER A 309 -1.07 11.07 20.36
CA SER A 309 -2.11 11.80 21.10
C SER A 309 -1.54 13.18 21.40
N PRO A 310 -2.20 14.27 20.99
CA PRO A 310 -1.72 15.60 21.33
C PRO A 310 -1.55 15.69 22.83
N ASP A 311 -0.46 16.30 23.29
CA ASP A 311 -0.20 16.47 24.73
C ASP A 311 -1.33 17.25 25.40
N TYR A 312 -2.04 18.08 24.64
CA TYR A 312 -3.12 18.94 25.06
C TYR A 312 -4.29 18.88 24.07
N ASP A 313 -5.50 19.00 24.60
CA ASP A 313 -6.74 19.02 23.82
C ASP A 313 -7.04 20.42 23.24
N ALA A 314 -6.47 21.48 23.85
CA ALA A 314 -6.44 22.85 23.34
C ALA A 314 -5.24 23.64 23.91
N ASP A 315 -4.88 24.74 23.24
CA ASP A 315 -3.87 25.65 23.78
C ASP A 315 -4.37 26.36 25.02
N VAL A 316 -5.65 26.80 25.01
CA VAL A 316 -6.26 27.58 26.10
C VAL A 316 -7.61 27.00 26.50
N LEU A 317 -7.79 26.74 27.79
CA LEU A 317 -9.09 26.57 28.42
C LEU A 317 -9.48 27.89 29.06
N LEU A 318 -10.55 28.54 28.56
CA LEU A 318 -11.06 29.79 29.08
C LEU A 318 -12.27 29.52 29.98
N LEU A 319 -12.11 29.71 31.27
CA LEU A 319 -13.19 29.57 32.27
C LEU A 319 -13.93 30.89 32.48
N TYR A 320 -15.26 30.82 32.43
CA TYR A 320 -16.09 31.99 32.57
C TYR A 320 -17.35 31.70 33.38
N SER A 321 -17.95 32.72 33.99
CA SER A 321 -19.29 32.61 34.60
C SER A 321 -20.38 32.99 33.57
N PRO A 322 -21.64 32.57 33.77
CA PRO A 322 -22.73 32.93 32.84
C PRO A 322 -22.88 34.45 32.60
N ALA A 323 -22.56 35.26 33.60
CA ALA A 323 -22.61 36.74 33.50
C ALA A 323 -21.50 37.29 32.57
N GLN A 324 -20.42 36.55 32.38
CA GLN A 324 -19.24 36.95 31.58
C GLN A 324 -19.24 36.34 30.16
N ALA A 325 -20.33 35.72 29.71
CA ALA A 325 -20.38 35.02 28.43
C ALA A 325 -19.98 35.92 27.24
N ALA A 326 -20.44 37.16 27.20
CA ALA A 326 -20.09 38.10 26.12
C ALA A 326 -18.59 38.45 26.13
N GLU A 327 -18.01 38.63 27.32
CA GLU A 327 -16.57 38.88 27.49
C GLU A 327 -15.73 37.64 27.08
N ALA A 328 -16.18 36.44 27.48
CA ALA A 328 -15.54 35.19 27.12
C ALA A 328 -15.51 35.00 25.60
N MET A 329 -16.58 35.34 24.88
CA MET A 329 -16.62 35.32 23.41
C MET A 329 -15.58 36.28 22.81
N ARG A 330 -15.52 37.51 23.30
CA ARG A 330 -14.58 38.53 22.82
C ARG A 330 -13.14 38.13 23.05
N ILE A 331 -12.80 37.65 24.25
CA ILE A 331 -11.47 37.19 24.61
C ILE A 331 -11.10 35.93 23.80
N GLY A 332 -12.00 34.97 23.69
CA GLY A 332 -11.79 33.76 22.94
C GLY A 332 -11.52 34.04 21.46
N ASP A 333 -12.26 34.97 20.85
CA ASP A 333 -12.03 35.36 19.47
C ASP A 333 -10.71 36.10 19.26
N GLU A 334 -10.28 36.91 20.21
CA GLU A 334 -8.98 37.60 20.16
C GLU A 334 -7.84 36.57 20.24
N LEU A 335 -7.91 35.59 21.13
CA LEU A 335 -6.93 34.52 21.24
C LEU A 335 -6.89 33.64 19.99
N ARG A 336 -8.06 33.32 19.39
CA ARG A 336 -8.12 32.58 18.12
C ARG A 336 -7.48 33.34 16.94
N ARG A 337 -7.65 34.66 16.87
CA ARG A 337 -6.95 35.50 15.86
C ARG A 337 -5.44 35.50 16.05
N GLN A 338 -4.95 35.28 17.27
CA GLN A 338 -3.53 35.12 17.58
C GLN A 338 -3.02 33.70 17.30
N GLY A 339 -3.88 32.77 16.80
CA GLY A 339 -3.51 31.42 16.41
C GLY A 339 -3.68 30.36 17.50
N TYR A 340 -4.24 30.69 18.66
CA TYR A 340 -4.49 29.72 19.73
C TYR A 340 -5.79 28.95 19.47
N SER A 341 -5.77 27.61 19.72
CA SER A 341 -7.00 26.85 19.92
C SER A 341 -7.58 27.15 21.31
N VAL A 342 -8.85 27.62 21.36
CA VAL A 342 -9.48 28.07 22.61
C VAL A 342 -10.79 27.33 22.82
N ARG A 343 -10.89 26.65 23.97
CA ARG A 343 -12.13 26.07 24.47
C ARG A 343 -12.61 26.89 25.64
N ALA A 344 -13.84 27.41 25.55
CA ALA A 344 -14.47 28.19 26.64
C ALA A 344 -15.52 27.35 27.35
N GLU A 345 -15.46 27.27 28.70
CA GLU A 345 -16.33 26.43 29.52
C GLU A 345 -16.68 27.15 30.84
N LEU A 346 -17.80 26.72 31.43
CA LEU A 346 -18.18 27.22 32.78
C LEU A 346 -17.33 26.56 33.87
N GLN A 347 -16.87 25.36 33.65
CA GLN A 347 -16.01 24.58 34.54
C GLN A 347 -15.07 23.69 33.70
N SER A 348 -13.89 23.39 34.26
CA SER A 348 -12.96 22.50 33.60
C SER A 348 -13.57 21.12 33.39
N PRO A 349 -13.68 20.62 32.14
CA PRO A 349 -14.18 19.27 31.88
C PRO A 349 -13.24 18.22 32.48
N PRO A 350 -13.77 17.13 33.05
CA PRO A 350 -12.94 16.06 33.60
C PRO A 350 -12.00 15.45 32.52
N GLY A 351 -10.70 15.43 32.82
CA GLY A 351 -9.69 14.86 31.93
C GLY A 351 -9.28 15.76 30.76
N PHE A 352 -9.82 16.94 30.60
CA PHE A 352 -9.42 17.90 29.57
C PHE A 352 -8.04 18.51 29.91
N ARG A 353 -7.15 18.52 28.92
CA ARG A 353 -5.78 19.03 29.05
C ARG A 353 -5.62 20.28 28.18
N ALA A 354 -5.31 21.40 28.79
CA ALA A 354 -4.95 22.63 28.12
C ALA A 354 -3.49 22.99 28.42
N LYS A 355 -2.81 23.65 27.49
CA LYS A 355 -1.48 24.21 27.77
C LYS A 355 -1.56 25.33 28.83
N LYS A 356 -2.67 26.10 28.79
CA LYS A 356 -2.97 27.16 29.74
C LYS A 356 -4.45 27.15 30.10
N THR A 357 -4.74 27.42 31.38
CA THR A 357 -6.10 27.68 31.83
C THR A 357 -6.21 29.15 32.24
N LEU A 358 -7.15 29.83 31.63
CA LEU A 358 -7.43 31.26 31.90
C LEU A 358 -8.81 31.40 32.51
N GLY A 359 -8.91 32.19 33.57
CA GLY A 359 -10.16 32.61 34.14
C GLY A 359 -10.50 34.05 33.74
N ILE A 360 -11.77 34.43 33.83
CA ILE A 360 -12.21 35.82 33.68
C ILE A 360 -12.68 36.31 35.06
N ASP A 361 -12.08 37.38 35.54
CA ASP A 361 -12.51 38.07 36.75
C ASP A 361 -12.98 39.50 36.44
N GLU A 362 -13.27 40.27 37.50
CA GLU A 362 -13.71 41.66 37.38
C GLU A 362 -12.63 42.61 36.80
N ASN A 363 -11.36 42.20 36.82
CA ASN A 363 -10.20 42.95 36.32
C ASN A 363 -9.71 42.48 34.93
N GLY A 364 -10.32 41.45 34.36
CA GLY A 364 -9.97 40.88 33.05
C GLY A 364 -9.54 39.42 33.10
N ILE A 365 -8.51 39.06 32.33
CA ILE A 365 -8.01 37.66 32.23
C ILE A 365 -7.05 37.41 33.40
N THR A 366 -7.27 36.30 34.11
CA THR A 366 -6.36 35.74 35.10
C THR A 366 -5.88 34.37 34.65
N GLU A 367 -4.59 34.08 34.83
CA GLU A 367 -4.02 32.74 34.54
C GLU A 367 -4.23 31.87 35.79
N GLU A 368 -4.98 30.78 35.67
CA GLU A 368 -5.06 29.74 36.70
C GLU A 368 -3.85 28.81 36.52
N ILE A 369 -3.07 28.64 37.59
CA ILE A 369 -1.84 27.82 37.62
C ILE A 369 -2.21 26.33 37.73
#